data_4d0b3f7df16ebe94bfc9f9d369ccaf9c
#
_entry.id   4d0b3f7df16ebe94bfc9f9d369ccaf9c
#
_cell.length_a   1.000
_cell.length_b   1.000
_cell.length_c   1.000
_cell.angle_alpha   90.00
_cell.angle_beta   90.00
_cell.angle_gamma   90.00
#
_symmetry.space_group_name_H-M   'P 1'
#
loop_
_entity.id
_entity.type
_entity.pdbx_description
1 polymer ?
#
loop_
_entity_poly.entity_id
_entity_poly.type
_entity_poly.pdbx_seq_one_letter_code
_entity_poly.pdbx_strand_id
1 'polypeptide(L)'
;RIKSLVNSGTELELKQILDNRVKINKFKISHQNRLAYQEVRQLDLGQDALLITILRKGRALLPQSTEKLYPGDLLFVISRRGIKNKISDLINSKTQKEKLILAGAGEINQKLASFFSKGAVVTIIEGQRDKGQELAENLEDILVLEGSTLDLDLLQEEGVAQTDIFVAGTEDQKQNLLVSALAQELGSKKTIALVDEISYSNLDDYLDLDYIICPALLAIDTILDYLHQGQLT
;
A
#
# COMPACT_ATOMS: atom_id res chain seq x y z
N ARG A 1 7.10 25.54 -11.35
CA ARG A 1 6.07 25.29 -10.30
C ARG A 1 5.55 23.84 -10.29
N ILE A 2 5.25 23.23 -11.47
CA ILE A 2 4.78 21.82 -11.52
C ILE A 2 5.88 20.82 -11.12
N LYS A 3 7.16 21.10 -11.40
CA LYS A 3 8.29 20.23 -10.98
C LYS A 3 8.49 20.17 -9.46
N SER A 4 8.17 21.25 -8.73
CA SER A 4 8.24 21.28 -7.27
C SER A 4 7.09 20.53 -6.60
N LEU A 5 5.95 20.39 -7.28
CA LEU A 5 4.79 19.63 -6.82
C LEU A 5 5.02 18.11 -6.85
N VAL A 6 5.98 17.63 -7.63
CA VAL A 6 6.28 16.20 -7.77
C VAL A 6 7.35 15.71 -6.77
N ASN A 7 8.19 16.62 -6.26
CA ASN A 7 9.39 16.25 -5.49
C ASN A 7 9.41 16.64 -4.00
N SER A 8 8.40 17.33 -3.50
CA SER A 8 8.41 17.74 -2.10
C SER A 8 7.02 17.69 -1.51
N GLY A 9 6.84 16.95 -0.46
CA GLY A 9 5.85 17.13 0.64
C GLY A 9 4.42 17.62 0.35
N THR A 10 4.04 17.84 -0.88
CA THR A 10 2.84 18.55 -1.34
C THR A 10 1.55 17.73 -1.30
N GLU A 11 1.58 16.47 -0.84
CA GLU A 11 0.33 15.74 -0.56
C GLU A 11 -0.48 16.42 0.56
N LEU A 12 0.18 17.05 1.50
CA LEU A 12 -0.46 17.79 2.60
C LEU A 12 -1.11 19.10 2.13
N GLU A 13 -0.43 19.89 1.30
CA GLU A 13 -0.98 21.16 0.81
C GLU A 13 -2.15 20.95 -0.16
N LEU A 14 -2.10 19.93 -1.02
CA LEU A 14 -3.21 19.59 -1.89
C LEU A 14 -4.41 19.00 -1.12
N LYS A 15 -4.18 18.28 -0.01
CA LYS A 15 -5.24 17.81 0.88
C LYS A 15 -6.00 18.97 1.53
N GLN A 16 -5.30 20.05 1.90
CA GLN A 16 -5.91 21.25 2.50
C GLN A 16 -6.73 22.05 1.50
N ILE A 17 -6.27 22.15 0.23
CA ILE A 17 -6.95 22.95 -0.81
C ILE A 17 -8.23 22.27 -1.33
N LEU A 18 -8.32 20.95 -1.27
CA LEU A 18 -9.42 20.18 -1.89
C LEU A 18 -10.50 19.72 -0.92
N ASP A 19 -10.49 20.23 0.33
CA ASP A 19 -11.57 20.04 1.33
C ASP A 19 -11.97 18.56 1.50
N ASN A 20 -11.02 17.64 1.41
CA ASN A 20 -11.21 16.18 1.55
C ASN A 20 -12.23 15.54 0.56
N ARG A 21 -12.74 16.28 -0.44
CA ARG A 21 -13.75 15.81 -1.40
C ARG A 21 -13.16 15.12 -2.62
N VAL A 22 -11.91 15.41 -2.94
CA VAL A 22 -11.21 14.88 -4.12
C VAL A 22 -9.91 14.20 -3.72
N LYS A 23 -9.52 13.19 -4.48
CA LYS A 23 -8.28 12.46 -4.30
C LYS A 23 -7.51 12.39 -5.61
N ILE A 24 -6.20 12.59 -5.55
CA ILE A 24 -5.30 12.33 -6.68
C ILE A 24 -4.80 10.89 -6.54
N ASN A 25 -5.04 10.10 -7.55
CA ASN A 25 -4.57 8.73 -7.65
C ASN A 25 -3.47 8.64 -8.71
N LYS A 26 -2.45 7.84 -8.41
CA LYS A 26 -1.33 7.58 -9.30
C LYS A 26 -1.37 6.13 -9.76
N PHE A 27 -1.33 5.91 -11.08
CA PHE A 27 -1.40 4.58 -11.68
C PHE A 27 -0.25 4.39 -12.66
N LYS A 28 0.45 3.27 -12.57
CA LYS A 28 1.50 2.89 -13.51
C LYS A 28 0.96 1.94 -14.55
N ILE A 29 1.17 2.24 -15.81
CA ILE A 29 0.83 1.34 -16.91
C ILE A 29 1.90 0.25 -17.03
N SER A 30 1.50 -1.02 -16.91
CA SER A 30 2.34 -2.18 -17.17
C SER A 30 2.10 -2.73 -18.57
N HIS A 31 2.97 -3.64 -19.05
CA HIS A 31 2.79 -4.33 -20.34
C HIS A 31 1.51 -5.16 -20.42
N GLN A 32 1.06 -5.68 -19.26
CA GLN A 32 -0.15 -6.52 -19.16
C GLN A 32 -1.42 -5.69 -18.95
N ASN A 33 -1.31 -4.37 -18.83
CA ASN A 33 -2.44 -3.50 -18.61
C ASN A 33 -3.28 -3.38 -19.88
N ARG A 34 -4.60 -3.50 -19.75
CA ARG A 34 -5.55 -3.36 -20.88
C ARG A 34 -5.45 -2.00 -21.57
N LEU A 35 -4.98 -0.98 -20.87
CA LEU A 35 -4.80 0.37 -21.38
C LEU A 35 -3.47 0.57 -22.10
N ALA A 36 -2.55 -0.39 -22.05
CA ALA A 36 -1.31 -0.32 -22.79
C ALA A 36 -1.59 -0.23 -24.30
N TYR A 37 -1.00 0.76 -24.94
CA TYR A 37 -1.17 1.09 -26.36
C TYR A 37 -2.54 1.63 -26.77
N GLN A 38 -3.47 1.83 -25.80
CA GLN A 38 -4.77 2.44 -26.05
C GLN A 38 -4.67 3.98 -26.05
N GLU A 39 -5.58 4.64 -26.74
CA GLU A 39 -5.68 6.11 -26.72
C GLU A 39 -6.41 6.57 -25.45
N VAL A 40 -6.06 7.78 -24.96
CA VAL A 40 -6.67 8.38 -23.77
C VAL A 40 -8.20 8.47 -23.88
N ARG A 41 -8.77 8.68 -25.06
CA ARG A 41 -10.23 8.69 -25.26
C ARG A 41 -10.92 7.36 -24.95
N GLN A 42 -10.17 6.26 -24.90
CA GLN A 42 -10.69 4.93 -24.56
C GLN A 42 -10.71 4.68 -23.05
N LEU A 43 -10.17 5.62 -22.26
CA LEU A 43 -10.26 5.63 -20.82
C LEU A 43 -11.65 6.10 -20.41
N ASP A 44 -12.52 5.17 -20.04
CA ASP A 44 -13.81 5.52 -19.43
C ASP A 44 -13.62 5.77 -17.91
N LEU A 45 -13.26 7.00 -17.57
CA LEU A 45 -13.12 7.44 -16.17
C LEU A 45 -14.45 7.83 -15.53
N GLY A 46 -15.54 7.86 -16.32
CA GLY A 46 -16.84 8.38 -15.88
C GLY A 46 -16.81 9.90 -15.62
N GLN A 47 -17.91 10.42 -15.04
CA GLN A 47 -18.05 11.87 -14.79
C GLN A 47 -17.33 12.35 -13.53
N ASP A 48 -16.90 11.44 -12.66
CA ASP A 48 -16.36 11.76 -11.34
C ASP A 48 -14.84 11.62 -11.26
N ALA A 49 -14.16 11.42 -12.40
CA ALA A 49 -12.71 11.33 -12.45
C ALA A 49 -12.15 11.95 -13.72
N LEU A 50 -10.96 12.56 -13.61
CA LEU A 50 -10.29 13.26 -14.70
C LEU A 50 -8.80 12.89 -14.72
N LEU A 51 -8.28 12.50 -15.88
CA LEU A 51 -6.85 12.34 -16.11
C LEU A 51 -6.21 13.74 -16.21
N ILE A 52 -5.34 14.07 -15.26
CA ILE A 52 -4.69 15.39 -15.19
C ILE A 52 -3.43 15.44 -16.05
N THR A 53 -2.59 14.39 -15.93
CA THR A 53 -1.31 14.34 -16.62
C THR A 53 -0.81 12.90 -16.75
N ILE A 54 0.01 12.70 -17.75
CA ILE A 54 0.77 11.46 -17.99
C ILE A 54 2.24 11.79 -17.78
N LEU A 55 2.89 11.13 -16.84
CA LEU A 55 4.33 11.24 -16.65
C LEU A 55 5.02 10.11 -17.42
N ARG A 56 5.73 10.45 -18.48
CA ARG A 56 6.47 9.54 -19.36
C ARG A 56 7.95 9.85 -19.30
N LYS A 57 8.77 8.91 -18.85
CA LYS A 57 10.24 9.08 -18.74
C LYS A 57 10.63 10.42 -18.06
N GLY A 58 9.94 10.76 -16.96
CA GLY A 58 10.18 11.98 -16.20
C GLY A 58 9.63 13.28 -16.81
N ARG A 59 8.92 13.22 -17.96
CA ARG A 59 8.29 14.38 -18.59
C ARG A 59 6.78 14.34 -18.42
N ALA A 60 6.19 15.45 -17.96
CA ALA A 60 4.74 15.60 -17.86
C ALA A 60 4.15 15.95 -19.23
N LEU A 61 3.15 15.17 -19.65
CA LEU A 61 2.40 15.35 -20.89
C LEU A 61 0.95 15.71 -20.54
N LEU A 62 0.40 16.69 -21.26
CA LEU A 62 -1.04 16.94 -21.19
C LEU A 62 -1.77 15.80 -21.92
N PRO A 63 -2.78 15.19 -21.28
CA PRO A 63 -3.51 14.07 -21.87
C PRO A 63 -4.43 14.57 -22.99
N GLN A 64 -4.00 14.40 -24.23
CA GLN A 64 -4.86 14.62 -25.40
C GLN A 64 -5.68 13.35 -25.68
N SER A 65 -6.86 13.50 -26.25
CA SER A 65 -7.76 12.37 -26.53
C SER A 65 -7.14 11.29 -27.43
N THR A 66 -6.25 11.67 -28.32
CA THR A 66 -5.53 10.81 -29.25
C THR A 66 -4.17 10.32 -28.73
N GLU A 67 -3.73 10.80 -27.55
CA GLU A 67 -2.47 10.35 -26.94
C GLU A 67 -2.57 8.87 -26.57
N LYS A 68 -1.55 8.09 -26.97
CA LYS A 68 -1.46 6.68 -26.63
C LYS A 68 -0.75 6.50 -25.29
N LEU A 69 -1.24 5.56 -24.50
CA LEU A 69 -0.64 5.15 -23.23
C LEU A 69 0.38 4.04 -23.48
N TYR A 70 1.54 4.14 -22.87
CA TYR A 70 2.60 3.16 -23.02
C TYR A 70 2.99 2.53 -21.67
N PRO A 71 3.47 1.28 -21.68
CA PRO A 71 4.08 0.69 -20.50
C PRO A 71 5.18 1.60 -19.93
N GLY A 72 5.16 1.79 -18.60
CA GLY A 72 6.03 2.73 -17.89
C GLY A 72 5.43 4.12 -17.68
N ASP A 73 4.32 4.47 -18.33
CA ASP A 73 3.62 5.73 -18.07
C ASP A 73 3.03 5.73 -16.67
N LEU A 74 3.09 6.89 -16.00
CA LEU A 74 2.40 7.14 -14.74
C LEU A 74 1.24 8.11 -15.02
N LEU A 75 0.03 7.64 -14.79
CA LEU A 75 -1.19 8.42 -14.93
C LEU A 75 -1.54 9.08 -13.60
N PHE A 76 -1.80 10.37 -13.60
CA PHE A 76 -2.32 11.10 -12.45
C PHE A 76 -3.79 11.42 -12.70
N VAL A 77 -4.66 10.79 -11.91
CA VAL A 77 -6.11 10.91 -12.04
C VAL A 77 -6.67 11.55 -10.78
N ILE A 78 -7.37 12.67 -10.93
CA ILE A 78 -8.17 13.24 -9.86
C ILE A 78 -9.56 12.59 -9.88
N SER A 79 -10.05 12.21 -8.71
CA SER A 79 -11.40 11.62 -8.60
C SER A 79 -12.08 12.05 -7.31
N ARG A 80 -13.41 12.00 -7.28
CA ARG A 80 -14.17 12.11 -6.03
C ARG A 80 -13.82 10.95 -5.09
N ARG A 81 -13.89 11.21 -3.79
CA ARG A 81 -13.65 10.20 -2.76
C ARG A 81 -14.68 9.06 -2.90
N GLY A 82 -14.25 7.81 -2.84
CA GLY A 82 -15.13 6.62 -2.96
C GLY A 82 -15.14 5.94 -4.33
N ILE A 83 -14.58 6.56 -5.39
CA ILE A 83 -14.57 6.02 -6.77
C ILE A 83 -13.32 5.18 -7.07
N LYS A 84 -12.44 5.01 -6.09
CA LYS A 84 -11.14 4.33 -6.25
C LYS A 84 -11.27 2.95 -6.94
N ASN A 85 -12.31 2.18 -6.62
CA ASN A 85 -12.48 0.82 -7.15
C ASN A 85 -12.73 0.81 -8.66
N LYS A 86 -13.59 1.70 -9.18
CA LYS A 86 -13.88 1.74 -10.63
C LYS A 86 -12.65 2.08 -11.48
N ILE A 87 -11.83 3.02 -11.01
CA ILE A 87 -10.61 3.43 -11.73
C ILE A 87 -9.54 2.34 -11.62
N SER A 88 -9.41 1.72 -10.45
CA SER A 88 -8.51 0.58 -10.26
C SER A 88 -8.89 -0.60 -11.15
N ASP A 89 -10.17 -0.89 -11.28
CA ASP A 89 -10.69 -1.99 -12.11
C ASP A 89 -10.50 -1.73 -13.62
N LEU A 90 -10.56 -0.46 -14.03
CA LEU A 90 -10.29 -0.06 -15.42
C LEU A 90 -8.81 -0.18 -15.78
N ILE A 91 -7.95 0.15 -14.82
CA ILE A 91 -6.50 0.21 -15.02
C ILE A 91 -5.85 -1.15 -14.73
N ASN A 92 -6.35 -1.86 -13.73
CA ASN A 92 -5.90 -3.21 -13.42
C ASN A 92 -6.71 -4.19 -14.28
N SER A 93 -6.15 -4.63 -15.39
CA SER A 93 -6.59 -5.88 -16.02
C SER A 93 -6.60 -6.95 -14.94
N LYS A 94 -7.65 -7.76 -14.85
CA LYS A 94 -7.77 -8.96 -14.02
C LYS A 94 -6.40 -9.58 -13.81
N THR A 95 -5.75 -9.23 -12.76
CA THR A 95 -4.45 -9.75 -12.45
C THR A 95 -4.56 -10.26 -11.03
N GLN A 96 -3.95 -11.37 -10.83
CA GLN A 96 -3.63 -11.98 -9.56
C GLN A 96 -3.99 -11.08 -8.37
N LYS A 97 -4.87 -11.54 -7.50
CA LYS A 97 -5.12 -10.86 -6.23
C LYS A 97 -3.78 -10.53 -5.60
N GLU A 98 -3.63 -9.33 -5.08
CA GLU A 98 -2.43 -8.94 -4.33
C GLU A 98 -2.15 -9.99 -3.26
N LYS A 99 -0.90 -10.38 -3.09
CA LYS A 99 -0.48 -11.31 -2.05
C LYS A 99 0.04 -10.54 -0.85
N LEU A 100 -0.61 -10.75 0.29
CA LEU A 100 -0.28 -10.12 1.56
C LEU A 100 0.14 -11.19 2.56
N ILE A 101 1.34 -11.09 3.10
CA ILE A 101 1.81 -11.94 4.20
C ILE A 101 1.93 -11.08 5.46
N LEU A 102 1.32 -11.55 6.53
CA LEU A 102 1.30 -10.92 7.84
C LEU A 102 2.07 -11.81 8.82
N ALA A 103 3.21 -11.36 9.29
CA ALA A 103 4.00 -12.05 10.30
C ALA A 103 3.54 -11.63 11.69
N GLY A 104 2.98 -12.59 12.43
CA GLY A 104 2.36 -12.40 13.73
C GLY A 104 0.87 -12.11 13.69
N ALA A 105 0.17 -12.58 14.72
CA ALA A 105 -1.26 -12.43 14.92
C ALA A 105 -1.63 -11.25 15.82
N GLY A 106 -0.84 -10.19 15.81
CA GLY A 106 -1.13 -8.96 16.55
C GLY A 106 -2.45 -8.31 16.07
N GLU A 107 -3.06 -7.49 16.91
CA GLU A 107 -4.38 -6.87 16.65
C GLU A 107 -4.42 -6.10 15.32
N ILE A 108 -3.34 -5.41 14.97
CA ILE A 108 -3.25 -4.68 13.72
C ILE A 108 -3.28 -5.64 12.52
N ASN A 109 -2.49 -6.72 12.58
CA ASN A 109 -2.46 -7.72 11.52
C ASN A 109 -3.81 -8.41 11.34
N GLN A 110 -4.54 -8.71 12.42
CA GLN A 110 -5.90 -9.25 12.35
C GLN A 110 -6.86 -8.29 11.64
N LYS A 111 -6.80 -6.99 11.95
CA LYS A 111 -7.60 -5.95 11.29
C LYS A 111 -7.24 -5.81 9.82
N LEU A 112 -5.94 -5.84 9.49
CA LEU A 112 -5.46 -5.82 8.11
C LEU A 112 -5.96 -7.05 7.34
N ALA A 113 -5.85 -8.25 7.94
CA ALA A 113 -6.32 -9.48 7.34
C ALA A 113 -7.81 -9.41 6.99
N SER A 114 -8.66 -9.02 7.95
CA SER A 114 -10.10 -8.86 7.73
C SER A 114 -10.42 -7.81 6.68
N PHE A 115 -9.66 -6.73 6.61
CA PHE A 115 -9.88 -5.64 5.64
C PHE A 115 -9.52 -6.06 4.21
N PHE A 116 -8.44 -6.84 4.05
CA PHE A 116 -7.92 -7.20 2.74
C PHE A 116 -8.43 -8.55 2.21
N SER A 117 -9.01 -9.43 3.04
CA SER A 117 -9.44 -10.78 2.66
C SER A 117 -10.33 -10.83 1.40
N LYS A 118 -11.20 -9.82 1.21
CA LYS A 118 -12.10 -9.76 0.03
C LYS A 118 -11.40 -9.41 -1.28
N GLY A 119 -10.21 -8.79 -1.23
CA GLY A 119 -9.52 -8.25 -2.41
C GLY A 119 -8.13 -8.82 -2.66
N ALA A 120 -7.50 -9.43 -1.66
CA ALA A 120 -6.16 -9.97 -1.71
C ALA A 120 -6.15 -11.46 -1.30
N VAL A 121 -5.03 -12.13 -1.55
CA VAL A 121 -4.69 -13.42 -0.93
C VAL A 121 -3.92 -13.09 0.33
N VAL A 122 -4.49 -13.40 1.49
CA VAL A 122 -3.90 -13.07 2.79
C VAL A 122 -3.43 -14.34 3.48
N THR A 123 -2.17 -14.34 3.92
CA THR A 123 -1.57 -15.38 4.75
C THR A 123 -1.09 -14.76 6.06
N ILE A 124 -1.40 -15.37 7.19
CA ILE A 124 -0.85 -15.03 8.51
C ILE A 124 0.10 -16.13 8.94
N ILE A 125 1.30 -15.77 9.39
CA ILE A 125 2.24 -16.70 10.01
C ILE A 125 2.27 -16.40 11.52
N GLU A 126 1.88 -17.37 12.36
CA GLU A 126 1.81 -17.21 13.80
C GLU A 126 2.53 -18.37 14.52
N GLY A 127 3.44 -18.00 15.43
CA GLY A 127 4.23 -18.97 16.17
C GLY A 127 3.49 -19.62 17.36
N GLN A 128 2.44 -18.97 17.85
CA GLN A 128 1.65 -19.47 18.98
C GLN A 128 0.46 -20.27 18.45
N ARG A 129 0.48 -21.58 18.67
CA ARG A 129 -0.55 -22.50 18.17
C ARG A 129 -1.97 -22.10 18.55
N ASP A 130 -2.19 -21.77 19.83
CA ASP A 130 -3.52 -21.43 20.32
C ASP A 130 -4.07 -20.17 19.64
N LYS A 131 -3.24 -19.14 19.46
CA LYS A 131 -3.61 -17.93 18.70
C LYS A 131 -3.87 -18.23 17.24
N GLY A 132 -3.04 -19.07 16.63
CA GLY A 132 -3.21 -19.47 15.23
C GLY A 132 -4.52 -20.22 15.00
N GLN A 133 -4.90 -21.12 15.89
CA GLN A 133 -6.17 -21.86 15.84
C GLN A 133 -7.37 -20.93 16.01
N GLU A 134 -7.35 -20.05 17.02
CA GLU A 134 -8.41 -19.07 17.25
C GLU A 134 -8.63 -18.17 16.02
N LEU A 135 -7.54 -17.75 15.36
CA LEU A 135 -7.63 -16.95 14.15
C LEU A 135 -8.21 -17.72 12.97
N ALA A 136 -7.80 -18.96 12.77
CA ALA A 136 -8.32 -19.80 11.70
C ALA A 136 -9.82 -20.06 11.82
N GLU A 137 -10.35 -20.11 13.05
CA GLU A 137 -11.77 -20.24 13.32
C GLU A 137 -12.57 -18.95 13.08
N ASN A 138 -11.94 -17.80 13.34
CA ASN A 138 -12.62 -16.49 13.29
C ASN A 138 -12.48 -15.74 11.97
N LEU A 139 -11.51 -16.11 11.12
CA LEU A 139 -11.20 -15.41 9.89
C LEU A 139 -11.47 -16.31 8.68
N GLU A 140 -12.60 -16.10 8.03
CA GLU A 140 -12.91 -16.76 6.76
C GLU A 140 -12.01 -16.23 5.64
N ASP A 141 -11.67 -17.07 4.66
CA ASP A 141 -10.87 -16.73 3.47
C ASP A 141 -9.41 -16.27 3.76
N ILE A 142 -8.83 -16.63 4.90
CA ILE A 142 -7.45 -16.32 5.28
C ILE A 142 -6.71 -17.60 5.59
N LEU A 143 -5.50 -17.75 5.02
CA LEU A 143 -4.61 -18.85 5.37
C LEU A 143 -3.84 -18.49 6.64
N VAL A 144 -4.00 -19.30 7.70
CA VAL A 144 -3.22 -19.17 8.93
C VAL A 144 -2.24 -20.33 9.02
N LEU A 145 -0.96 -20.02 9.12
CA LEU A 145 0.13 -20.98 9.20
C LEU A 145 0.75 -20.94 10.59
N GLU A 146 0.90 -22.09 11.20
CA GLU A 146 1.64 -22.26 12.45
C GLU A 146 3.14 -22.34 12.15
N GLY A 147 3.93 -21.40 12.66
CA GLY A 147 5.37 -21.42 12.48
C GLY A 147 6.07 -20.14 12.95
N SER A 148 7.38 -20.25 13.10
CA SER A 148 8.20 -19.08 13.45
C SER A 148 8.26 -18.09 12.27
N THR A 149 8.01 -16.81 12.54
CA THR A 149 8.15 -15.76 11.54
C THR A 149 9.60 -15.52 11.10
N LEU A 150 10.57 -16.08 11.84
CA LEU A 150 12.00 -16.04 11.52
C LEU A 150 12.47 -17.30 10.78
N ASP A 151 11.60 -18.28 10.55
CA ASP A 151 11.93 -19.48 9.80
C ASP A 151 12.05 -19.17 8.32
N LEU A 152 13.30 -19.16 7.82
CA LEU A 152 13.60 -18.82 6.43
C LEU A 152 13.01 -19.84 5.45
N ASP A 153 13.01 -21.11 5.80
CA ASP A 153 12.47 -22.16 4.94
C ASP A 153 10.96 -21.98 4.79
N LEU A 154 10.24 -21.73 5.88
CA LEU A 154 8.82 -21.41 5.86
C LEU A 154 8.52 -20.15 5.04
N LEU A 155 9.32 -19.07 5.21
CA LEU A 155 9.13 -17.84 4.45
C LEU A 155 9.34 -18.04 2.94
N GLN A 156 10.30 -18.90 2.56
CA GLN A 156 10.56 -19.23 1.16
C GLN A 156 9.46 -20.13 0.58
N GLU A 157 9.04 -21.17 1.30
CA GLU A 157 7.96 -22.07 0.89
C GLU A 157 6.65 -21.31 0.66
N GLU A 158 6.34 -20.34 1.53
CA GLU A 158 5.15 -19.49 1.39
C GLU A 158 5.29 -18.40 0.33
N GLY A 159 6.43 -18.35 -0.32
CA GLY A 159 6.69 -17.48 -1.47
C GLY A 159 6.71 -16.01 -1.10
N VAL A 160 7.45 -15.65 -0.07
CA VAL A 160 7.71 -14.25 0.31
C VAL A 160 8.27 -13.45 -0.87
N ALA A 161 9.10 -14.07 -1.72
CA ALA A 161 9.65 -13.43 -2.93
C ALA A 161 8.59 -12.95 -3.94
N GLN A 162 7.39 -13.54 -3.93
CA GLN A 162 6.27 -13.13 -4.79
C GLN A 162 5.21 -12.31 -4.05
N THR A 163 5.49 -11.92 -2.81
CA THR A 163 4.57 -11.14 -1.99
C THR A 163 4.58 -9.68 -2.41
N ASP A 164 3.39 -9.09 -2.55
CA ASP A 164 3.26 -7.67 -2.88
C ASP A 164 3.49 -6.79 -1.64
N ILE A 165 3.01 -7.25 -0.47
CA ILE A 165 3.18 -6.54 0.80
C ILE A 165 3.43 -7.57 1.92
N PHE A 166 4.51 -7.39 2.64
CA PHE A 166 4.82 -8.13 3.86
C PHE A 166 4.72 -7.20 5.08
N VAL A 167 3.96 -7.59 6.10
CA VAL A 167 3.79 -6.79 7.32
C VAL A 167 4.23 -7.61 8.52
N ALA A 168 5.25 -7.15 9.22
CA ALA A 168 5.68 -7.72 10.50
C ALA A 168 4.99 -6.98 11.65
N GLY A 169 4.13 -7.68 12.39
CA GLY A 169 3.34 -7.16 13.49
C GLY A 169 3.16 -8.18 14.60
N THR A 170 4.25 -8.80 15.05
CA THR A 170 4.30 -9.62 16.27
C THR A 170 4.34 -8.71 17.50
N GLU A 171 4.28 -9.29 18.70
CA GLU A 171 4.44 -8.56 19.96
C GLU A 171 5.88 -8.08 20.20
N ASP A 172 6.88 -8.65 19.51
CA ASP A 172 8.28 -8.25 19.60
C ASP A 172 8.66 -7.35 18.43
N GLN A 173 8.77 -6.04 18.69
CA GLN A 173 9.14 -5.06 17.70
C GLN A 173 10.55 -5.26 17.11
N LYS A 174 11.50 -5.83 17.85
CA LYS A 174 12.84 -6.16 17.33
C LYS A 174 12.75 -7.31 16.33
N GLN A 175 11.92 -8.30 16.62
CA GLN A 175 11.59 -9.38 15.70
C GLN A 175 10.90 -8.83 14.45
N ASN A 176 10.02 -7.83 14.60
CA ASN A 176 9.36 -7.19 13.45
C ASN A 176 10.35 -6.51 12.50
N LEU A 177 11.35 -5.82 13.03
CA LEU A 177 12.42 -5.22 12.23
C LEU A 177 13.23 -6.30 11.51
N LEU A 178 13.64 -7.34 12.23
CA LEU A 178 14.47 -8.42 11.69
C LEU A 178 13.73 -9.20 10.59
N VAL A 179 12.49 -9.60 10.83
CA VAL A 179 11.74 -10.39 9.84
C VAL A 179 11.35 -9.55 8.62
N SER A 180 11.14 -8.24 8.79
CA SER A 180 10.94 -7.33 7.64
C SER A 180 12.18 -7.24 6.78
N ALA A 181 13.38 -7.15 7.38
CA ALA A 181 14.64 -7.17 6.64
C ALA A 181 14.84 -8.50 5.90
N LEU A 182 14.54 -9.63 6.54
CA LEU A 182 14.58 -10.95 5.89
C LEU A 182 13.61 -11.05 4.72
N ALA A 183 12.39 -10.56 4.88
CA ALA A 183 11.38 -10.58 3.82
C ALA A 183 11.80 -9.69 2.63
N GLN A 184 12.44 -8.57 2.88
CA GLN A 184 12.98 -7.69 1.84
C GLN A 184 14.12 -8.37 1.09
N GLU A 185 15.06 -8.97 1.79
CA GLU A 185 16.16 -9.72 1.19
C GLU A 185 15.66 -10.93 0.37
N LEU A 186 14.61 -11.58 0.80
CA LEU A 186 13.94 -12.66 0.06
C LEU A 186 13.19 -12.14 -1.19
N GLY A 187 13.00 -10.85 -1.35
CA GLY A 187 12.43 -10.24 -2.56
C GLY A 187 10.96 -9.83 -2.45
N SER A 188 10.39 -9.66 -1.25
CA SER A 188 9.09 -9.04 -1.09
C SER A 188 9.09 -7.64 -1.70
N LYS A 189 8.01 -7.25 -2.41
CA LYS A 189 7.97 -5.95 -3.11
C LYS A 189 7.88 -4.75 -2.18
N LYS A 190 7.26 -4.94 -1.02
CA LYS A 190 7.16 -3.94 0.05
C LYS A 190 7.17 -4.62 1.39
N THR A 191 7.93 -4.06 2.31
CA THR A 191 8.01 -4.53 3.69
C THR A 191 7.60 -3.44 4.67
N ILE A 192 6.86 -3.83 5.70
CA ILE A 192 6.39 -2.93 6.76
C ILE A 192 6.71 -3.58 8.09
N ALA A 193 7.51 -2.93 8.92
CA ALA A 193 7.73 -3.31 10.31
C ALA A 193 6.87 -2.44 11.24
N LEU A 194 6.05 -3.06 12.09
CA LEU A 194 5.33 -2.36 13.15
C LEU A 194 6.21 -2.27 14.39
N VAL A 195 6.31 -1.06 14.96
CA VAL A 195 7.07 -0.79 16.19
C VAL A 195 6.22 0.03 17.15
N ASP A 196 6.39 -0.19 18.45
CA ASP A 196 5.64 0.55 19.47
C ASP A 196 6.45 1.74 20.01
N GLU A 197 7.78 1.61 20.03
CA GLU A 197 8.66 2.66 20.52
C GLU A 197 9.03 3.65 19.40
N ILE A 198 8.87 4.92 19.69
CA ILE A 198 9.21 6.04 18.80
C ILE A 198 10.70 6.01 18.40
N SER A 199 11.57 5.53 19.30
CA SER A 199 13.01 5.42 19.05
C SER A 199 13.35 4.53 17.86
N TYR A 200 12.52 3.57 17.51
CA TYR A 200 12.71 2.69 16.36
C TYR A 200 12.12 3.24 15.06
N SER A 201 11.26 4.26 15.11
CA SER A 201 10.57 4.76 13.93
C SER A 201 11.47 5.46 12.90
N ASN A 202 12.72 5.79 13.28
CA ASN A 202 13.69 6.46 12.42
C ASN A 202 14.85 5.53 12.03
N LEU A 203 14.68 4.22 12.15
CA LEU A 203 15.71 3.24 11.80
C LEU A 203 15.62 2.76 10.34
N ASP A 204 14.64 3.22 9.58
CA ASP A 204 14.44 2.88 8.17
C ASP A 204 15.68 3.18 7.32
N ASP A 205 16.27 4.37 7.47
CA ASP A 205 17.52 4.75 6.78
C ASP A 205 18.73 3.87 7.15
N TYR A 206 18.76 3.33 8.39
CA TYR A 206 19.88 2.50 8.87
C TYR A 206 19.74 1.02 8.52
N LEU A 207 18.48 0.54 8.45
CA LEU A 207 18.17 -0.87 8.20
C LEU A 207 17.78 -1.12 6.75
N ASP A 208 17.75 -0.07 5.92
CA ASP A 208 17.33 -0.12 4.50
C ASP A 208 15.94 -0.81 4.35
N LEU A 209 15.01 -0.51 5.28
CA LEU A 209 13.65 -1.04 5.24
C LEU A 209 12.73 -0.08 4.47
N ASP A 210 11.77 -0.64 3.74
CA ASP A 210 10.80 0.19 3.00
C ASP A 210 9.98 1.08 3.94
N TYR A 211 9.46 0.51 5.04
CA TYR A 211 8.65 1.26 6.01
C TYR A 211 8.80 0.71 7.43
N ILE A 212 9.03 1.61 8.39
CA ILE A 212 8.85 1.36 9.81
C ILE A 212 7.68 2.22 10.29
N ILE A 213 6.65 1.60 10.84
CA ILE A 213 5.44 2.28 11.26
C ILE A 213 5.25 2.15 12.77
N CYS A 214 5.21 3.30 13.45
CA CYS A 214 4.79 3.38 14.85
C CYS A 214 3.33 3.89 14.90
N PRO A 215 2.35 3.04 15.21
CA PRO A 215 0.93 3.42 15.21
C PRO A 215 0.62 4.57 16.16
N ALA A 216 1.34 4.67 17.28
CA ALA A 216 1.18 5.76 18.24
C ALA A 216 1.52 7.13 17.62
N LEU A 217 2.59 7.22 16.82
CA LEU A 217 2.94 8.45 16.10
C LEU A 217 1.86 8.85 15.09
N LEU A 218 1.36 7.90 14.31
CA LEU A 218 0.27 8.17 13.37
C LEU A 218 -1.00 8.69 14.06
N ALA A 219 -1.30 8.17 15.25
CA ALA A 219 -2.43 8.66 16.04
C ALA A 219 -2.19 10.09 16.53
N ILE A 220 -0.98 10.40 17.01
CA ILE A 220 -0.60 11.75 17.46
C ILE A 220 -0.71 12.74 16.29
N ASP A 221 -0.13 12.42 15.13
CA ASP A 221 -0.22 13.29 13.94
C ASP A 221 -1.67 13.53 13.52
N THR A 222 -2.50 12.50 13.54
CA THR A 222 -3.92 12.61 13.23
C THR A 222 -4.65 13.53 14.21
N ILE A 223 -4.36 13.43 15.51
CA ILE A 223 -4.95 14.29 16.55
C ILE A 223 -4.49 15.74 16.38
N LEU A 224 -3.21 15.97 16.12
CA LEU A 224 -2.67 17.30 15.88
C LEU A 224 -3.31 17.95 14.64
N ASP A 225 -3.50 17.19 13.56
CA ASP A 225 -4.19 17.66 12.36
C ASP A 225 -5.63 18.10 12.69
N TYR A 226 -6.35 17.33 13.50
CA TYR A 226 -7.71 17.70 13.95
C TYR A 226 -7.71 18.99 14.79
N LEU A 227 -6.76 19.15 15.70
CA LEU A 227 -6.65 20.33 16.55
C LEU A 227 -6.32 21.58 15.73
N HIS A 228 -5.42 21.46 14.74
CA HIS A 228 -5.06 22.58 13.88
C HIS A 228 -6.21 23.00 12.94
N GLN A 229 -7.01 22.05 12.44
CA GLN A 229 -8.18 22.34 11.62
C GLN A 229 -9.29 23.04 12.39
N GLY A 230 -9.40 22.82 13.71
CA GLY A 230 -10.38 23.49 14.58
C GLY A 230 -10.04 24.93 14.96
N GLN A 231 -8.84 25.43 14.65
CA GLN A 231 -8.40 26.81 14.96
C GLN A 231 -8.55 27.79 13.78
N LEU A 232 -9.08 27.34 12.65
CA LEU A 232 -9.27 28.14 11.42
C LEU A 232 -10.75 28.55 11.19
N THR A 233 -11.56 28.59 12.23
CA THR A 233 -12.93 29.12 12.20
C THR A 233 -13.05 30.41 12.98
#